data_c0e7d51593863ba802658d58bde9de9e
#
_entry.id   c0e7d51593863ba802658d58bde9de9e
#
_cell.length_a   1.000
_cell.length_b   1.000
_cell.length_c   1.000
_cell.angle_alpha   90.00
_cell.angle_beta   90.00
_cell.angle_gamma   90.00
#
_symmetry.space_group_name_H-M   'P 1'
#
loop_
_entity.id
_entity.type
_entity.pdbx_description
1 polymer ?
#
loop_
_entity_poly.entity_id
_entity_poly.type
_entity_poly.pdbx_seq_one_letter_code
_entity_poly.pdbx_strand_id
1 'polypeptide(L)'
;MQDLNIEQDVRLMFDTNVWMFLIGPQIPEDRAEVHDYSQLLSDLLQRSIKIFCSDIIISELINQHIKFNLSRYKSTVDKRASPKEYRRSQNFIDDIQGILAALEIIKMETIILPTMLDNAKLENMFLDMQTGNNDFNDLIIAQTCLENNIKIVTHDYDYHGYDLDIVTVNQRLLYRPQV
;
A
#
# COMPACT_ATOMS: atom_id res chain seq x y z
N MET A 1 -20.05 1.50 6.25
CA MET A 1 -19.21 0.31 6.48
C MET A 1 -20.09 -0.75 7.13
N GLN A 2 -20.25 -1.94 6.51
CA GLN A 2 -20.85 -3.06 7.24
C GLN A 2 -19.98 -3.31 8.47
N ASP A 3 -20.60 -3.56 9.63
CA ASP A 3 -19.88 -3.93 10.85
C ASP A 3 -18.93 -5.08 10.51
N LEU A 4 -17.66 -4.76 10.31
CA LEU A 4 -16.61 -5.75 10.21
C LEU A 4 -16.56 -6.43 11.59
N ASN A 5 -17.18 -7.60 11.68
CA ASN A 5 -17.07 -8.46 12.84
C ASN A 5 -15.63 -9.00 12.87
N ILE A 6 -14.69 -8.08 13.21
CA ILE A 6 -13.25 -8.37 13.21
C ILE A 6 -12.99 -9.22 14.45
N GLU A 7 -12.74 -10.50 14.23
CA GLU A 7 -12.31 -11.44 15.27
C GLU A 7 -10.98 -10.95 15.89
N GLN A 8 -10.75 -11.22 17.17
CA GLN A 8 -9.56 -10.74 17.90
C GLN A 8 -8.23 -11.21 17.30
N ASP A 9 -8.23 -12.29 16.56
CA ASP A 9 -7.02 -12.90 15.97
C ASP A 9 -6.85 -12.58 14.46
N VAL A 10 -7.65 -11.65 13.92
CA VAL A 10 -7.51 -11.27 12.51
C VAL A 10 -6.15 -10.61 12.26
N ARG A 11 -5.55 -10.98 11.14
CA ARG A 11 -4.28 -10.42 10.66
C ARG A 11 -4.58 -9.60 9.40
N LEU A 12 -4.14 -8.36 9.38
CA LEU A 12 -4.44 -7.43 8.29
C LEU A 12 -3.15 -6.81 7.74
N MET A 13 -3.05 -6.67 6.43
CA MET A 13 -2.00 -5.93 5.75
C MET A 13 -2.62 -4.80 4.94
N PHE A 14 -2.16 -3.59 5.15
CA PHE A 14 -2.60 -2.44 4.36
C PHE A 14 -1.73 -2.31 3.13
N ASP A 15 -2.38 -2.31 1.97
CA ASP A 15 -1.74 -2.10 0.69
C ASP A 15 -1.23 -0.66 0.53
N THR A 16 -0.31 -0.45 -0.40
CA THR A 16 0.30 0.86 -0.67
C THR A 16 -0.72 1.95 -0.94
N ASN A 17 -1.77 1.65 -1.70
CA ASN A 17 -2.82 2.64 -2.01
C ASN A 17 -3.59 3.08 -0.76
N VAL A 18 -3.80 2.20 0.21
CA VAL A 18 -4.44 2.54 1.49
C VAL A 18 -3.52 3.39 2.35
N TRP A 19 -2.24 3.05 2.44
CA TRP A 19 -1.25 3.90 3.10
C TRP A 19 -1.15 5.28 2.44
N MET A 20 -1.25 5.36 1.10
CA MET A 20 -1.28 6.65 0.41
C MET A 20 -2.50 7.48 0.78
N PHE A 21 -3.68 6.89 1.06
CA PHE A 21 -4.83 7.64 1.60
C PHE A 21 -4.59 8.15 3.02
N LEU A 22 -3.88 7.40 3.86
CA LEU A 22 -3.67 7.70 5.27
C LEU A 22 -2.54 8.72 5.52
N ILE A 23 -1.43 8.58 4.81
CA ILE A 23 -0.19 9.33 5.06
C ILE A 23 0.48 9.83 3.78
N GLY A 24 -0.19 9.71 2.63
CA GLY A 24 0.34 10.16 1.34
C GLY A 24 0.35 11.68 1.20
N PRO A 25 1.22 12.21 0.33
CA PRO A 25 1.28 13.65 0.08
C PRO A 25 0.02 14.12 -0.69
N GLN A 26 -0.63 15.16 -0.20
CA GLN A 26 -1.69 15.90 -0.89
C GLN A 26 -2.94 15.08 -1.31
N ILE A 27 -3.37 14.14 -0.51
CA ILE A 27 -4.71 13.61 -0.67
C ILE A 27 -5.66 14.55 0.07
N PRO A 28 -6.72 15.06 -0.60
CA PRO A 28 -7.70 15.90 0.08
C PRO A 28 -8.34 15.15 1.25
N GLU A 29 -8.34 15.77 2.44
CA GLU A 29 -8.85 15.15 3.67
C GLU A 29 -10.37 14.88 3.61
N ASP A 30 -11.09 15.57 2.75
CA ASP A 30 -12.53 15.42 2.52
C ASP A 30 -12.91 14.23 1.63
N ARG A 31 -11.95 13.47 1.12
CA ARG A 31 -12.25 12.24 0.38
C ARG A 31 -12.83 11.17 1.31
N ALA A 32 -13.91 10.54 0.85
CA ALA A 32 -14.57 9.48 1.60
C ALA A 32 -13.63 8.31 1.94
N GLU A 33 -12.73 7.95 1.02
CA GLU A 33 -11.75 6.89 1.23
C GLU A 33 -10.77 7.20 2.36
N VAL A 34 -10.35 8.47 2.49
CA VAL A 34 -9.47 8.91 3.60
C VAL A 34 -10.19 8.73 4.92
N HIS A 35 -11.43 9.19 5.02
CA HIS A 35 -12.23 9.05 6.23
C HIS A 35 -12.43 7.58 6.60
N ASP A 36 -12.85 6.76 5.64
CA ASP A 36 -13.20 5.36 5.88
C ASP A 36 -11.98 4.53 6.31
N TYR A 37 -10.82 4.68 5.64
CA TYR A 37 -9.61 3.96 6.01
C TYR A 37 -8.98 4.50 7.29
N SER A 38 -9.10 5.80 7.60
CA SER A 38 -8.66 6.36 8.88
C SER A 38 -9.50 5.84 10.04
N GLN A 39 -10.81 5.73 9.86
CA GLN A 39 -11.69 5.13 10.86
C GLN A 39 -11.34 3.66 11.08
N LEU A 40 -11.12 2.89 9.99
CA LEU A 40 -10.70 1.50 10.09
C LEU A 40 -9.38 1.35 10.87
N LEU A 41 -8.36 2.16 10.53
CA LEU A 41 -7.08 2.13 11.24
C LEU A 41 -7.26 2.43 12.72
N SER A 42 -8.02 3.49 13.06
CA SER A 42 -8.30 3.86 14.44
C SER A 42 -8.98 2.73 15.22
N ASP A 43 -9.98 2.09 14.64
CA ASP A 43 -10.71 0.97 15.26
C ASP A 43 -9.80 -0.24 15.51
N LEU A 44 -8.90 -0.54 14.56
CA LEU A 44 -7.93 -1.63 14.68
C LEU A 44 -6.94 -1.37 15.83
N LEU A 45 -6.39 -0.16 15.89
CA LEU A 45 -5.45 0.25 16.94
C LEU A 45 -6.09 0.23 18.33
N GLN A 46 -7.31 0.75 18.46
CA GLN A 46 -8.07 0.71 19.72
C GLN A 46 -8.32 -0.72 20.21
N ARG A 47 -8.49 -1.67 19.30
CA ARG A 47 -8.71 -3.08 19.59
C ARG A 47 -7.41 -3.88 19.72
N SER A 48 -6.25 -3.23 19.59
CA SER A 48 -4.93 -3.85 19.61
C SER A 48 -4.77 -4.96 18.55
N ILE A 49 -5.44 -4.83 17.41
CA ILE A 49 -5.33 -5.77 16.30
C ILE A 49 -4.02 -5.55 15.58
N LYS A 50 -3.33 -6.65 15.27
CA LYS A 50 -2.03 -6.61 14.60
C LYS A 50 -2.19 -6.24 13.12
N ILE A 51 -1.53 -5.16 12.73
CA ILE A 51 -1.43 -4.72 11.34
C ILE A 51 -0.04 -5.12 10.83
N PHE A 52 0.02 -5.61 9.60
CA PHE A 52 1.26 -6.02 8.95
C PHE A 52 1.58 -5.09 7.78
N CYS A 53 2.87 -4.95 7.50
CA CYS A 53 3.38 -4.26 6.32
C CYS A 53 4.53 -5.09 5.74
N SER A 54 4.67 -5.12 4.43
CA SER A 54 5.83 -5.78 3.79
C SER A 54 6.88 -4.75 3.35
N ASP A 55 8.10 -5.20 3.16
CA ASP A 55 9.19 -4.40 2.63
C ASP A 55 8.91 -3.89 1.21
N ILE A 56 8.14 -4.65 0.41
CA ILE A 56 7.67 -4.22 -0.92
C ILE A 56 6.74 -3.01 -0.81
N ILE A 57 5.76 -3.04 0.10
CA ILE A 57 4.84 -1.92 0.35
C ILE A 57 5.63 -0.67 0.77
N ILE A 58 6.62 -0.81 1.66
CA ILE A 58 7.48 0.30 2.07
C ILE A 58 8.24 0.86 0.88
N SER A 59 8.85 -0.01 0.06
CA SER A 59 9.59 0.40 -1.14
C SER A 59 8.69 1.14 -2.13
N GLU A 60 7.50 0.62 -2.36
CA GLU A 60 6.54 1.23 -3.26
C GLU A 60 6.04 2.59 -2.76
N LEU A 61 5.71 2.68 -1.47
CA LEU A 61 5.30 3.93 -0.84
C LEU A 61 6.36 5.03 -1.00
N ILE A 62 7.63 4.71 -0.71
CA ILE A 62 8.76 5.63 -0.92
C ILE A 62 8.82 6.08 -2.38
N ASN A 63 8.72 5.14 -3.31
CA ASN A 63 8.79 5.45 -4.74
C ASN A 63 7.62 6.33 -5.20
N GLN A 64 6.40 6.09 -4.71
CA GLN A 64 5.23 6.91 -5.03
C GLN A 64 5.38 8.34 -4.49
N HIS A 65 5.82 8.50 -3.24
CA HIS A 65 6.12 9.82 -2.66
C HIS A 65 7.19 10.57 -3.48
N ILE A 66 8.29 9.90 -3.85
CA ILE A 66 9.35 10.51 -4.66
C ILE A 66 8.83 10.92 -6.04
N LYS A 67 8.03 10.08 -6.70
CA LYS A 67 7.42 10.40 -8.00
C LYS A 67 6.51 11.63 -7.90
N PHE A 68 5.67 11.67 -6.87
CA PHE A 68 4.78 12.80 -6.61
C PHE A 68 5.57 14.10 -6.40
N ASN A 69 6.55 14.09 -5.50
CA ASN A 69 7.36 15.26 -5.17
C ASN A 69 8.22 15.73 -6.37
N LEU A 70 8.75 14.80 -7.17
CA LEU A 70 9.41 15.15 -8.43
C LEU A 70 8.45 15.83 -9.41
N SER A 71 7.20 15.35 -9.51
CA SER A 71 6.19 15.99 -10.37
C SER A 71 5.89 17.41 -9.90
N ARG A 72 5.76 17.61 -8.60
CA ARG A 72 5.58 18.93 -7.98
C ARG A 72 6.80 19.83 -8.25
N TYR A 73 8.01 19.33 -8.03
CA TYR A 73 9.25 20.05 -8.33
C TYR A 73 9.33 20.49 -9.79
N LYS A 74 8.97 19.61 -10.73
CA LYS A 74 8.91 19.94 -12.16
C LYS A 74 7.89 21.03 -12.48
N SER A 75 6.77 21.06 -11.79
CA SER A 75 5.72 22.04 -12.04
C SER A 75 6.03 23.43 -11.45
N THR A 76 6.80 23.47 -10.36
CA THR A 76 7.01 24.71 -9.57
C THR A 76 8.41 25.29 -9.63
N VAL A 77 9.43 24.47 -9.91
CA VAL A 77 10.84 24.90 -9.82
C VAL A 77 11.56 24.75 -11.17
N ASP A 78 11.61 23.54 -11.72
CA ASP A 78 12.31 23.28 -12.99
C ASP A 78 11.60 22.20 -13.82
N LYS A 79 10.89 22.64 -14.84
CA LYS A 79 10.11 21.77 -15.74
C LYS A 79 10.96 20.69 -16.44
N ARG A 80 12.26 20.92 -16.60
CA ARG A 80 13.17 20.01 -17.31
C ARG A 80 13.99 19.14 -16.38
N ALA A 81 13.84 19.29 -15.07
CA ALA A 81 14.62 18.52 -14.10
C ALA A 81 14.52 17.01 -14.31
N SER A 82 15.66 16.37 -14.34
CA SER A 82 15.75 14.90 -14.28
C SER A 82 15.57 14.41 -12.85
N PRO A 83 15.22 13.13 -12.65
CA PRO A 83 15.17 12.52 -11.30
C PRO A 83 16.49 12.63 -10.55
N LYS A 84 17.63 12.66 -11.27
CA LYS A 84 18.96 12.75 -10.67
C LYS A 84 19.26 14.16 -10.17
N GLU A 85 18.84 15.19 -10.90
CA GLU A 85 18.97 16.60 -10.50
C GLU A 85 18.08 16.90 -9.29
N TYR A 86 16.81 16.43 -9.33
CA TYR A 86 15.92 16.55 -8.19
C TYR A 86 16.51 15.95 -6.93
N ARG A 87 17.03 14.69 -6.98
CA ARG A 87 17.66 14.03 -5.81
C ARG A 87 18.87 14.78 -5.24
N ARG A 88 19.48 15.70 -5.98
CA ARG A 88 20.59 16.55 -5.54
C ARG A 88 20.16 17.92 -5.03
N SER A 89 18.88 18.25 -5.14
CA SER A 89 18.34 19.53 -4.72
C SER A 89 18.04 19.59 -3.23
N GLN A 90 17.98 20.80 -2.67
CA GLN A 90 17.50 21.02 -1.30
C GLN A 90 16.04 20.57 -1.15
N ASN A 91 15.22 20.76 -2.18
CA ASN A 91 13.82 20.31 -2.17
C ASN A 91 13.69 18.81 -1.89
N PHE A 92 14.58 17.98 -2.47
CA PHE A 92 14.55 16.54 -2.18
C PHE A 92 14.90 16.23 -0.71
N ILE A 93 15.88 16.96 -0.14
CA ILE A 93 16.25 16.79 1.27
C ILE A 93 15.09 17.15 2.19
N ASP A 94 14.36 18.21 1.86
CA ASP A 94 13.18 18.64 2.63
C ASP A 94 12.02 17.66 2.45
N ASP A 95 11.77 17.20 1.22
CA ASP A 95 10.72 16.23 0.91
C ASP A 95 10.95 14.87 1.56
N ILE A 96 12.22 14.41 1.66
CA ILE A 96 12.54 13.12 2.29
C ILE A 96 12.21 13.11 3.78
N GLN A 97 12.26 14.25 4.48
CA GLN A 97 11.88 14.33 5.89
C GLN A 97 10.39 13.99 6.07
N GLY A 98 9.51 14.45 5.16
CA GLY A 98 8.10 14.08 5.16
C GLY A 98 7.89 12.58 4.92
N ILE A 99 8.64 11.98 4.00
CA ILE A 99 8.60 10.54 3.73
C ILE A 99 9.04 9.75 4.97
N LEU A 100 10.14 10.16 5.62
CA LEU A 100 10.65 9.49 6.81
C LEU A 100 9.64 9.58 7.97
N ALA A 101 8.99 10.74 8.16
CA ALA A 101 7.95 10.90 9.17
C ALA A 101 6.76 9.94 8.92
N ALA A 102 6.31 9.80 7.66
CA ALA A 102 5.28 8.85 7.29
C ALA A 102 5.68 7.39 7.57
N LEU A 103 6.93 7.03 7.25
CA LEU A 103 7.46 5.68 7.51
C LEU A 103 7.61 5.37 9.00
N GLU A 104 7.91 6.37 9.85
CA GLU A 104 7.92 6.16 11.30
C GLU A 104 6.53 5.79 11.82
N ILE A 105 5.43 6.34 11.28
CA ILE A 105 4.07 5.93 11.62
C ILE A 105 3.87 4.44 11.30
N ILE A 106 4.21 4.02 10.07
CA ILE A 106 4.09 2.60 9.68
C ILE A 106 4.91 1.71 10.62
N LYS A 107 6.16 2.08 10.89
CA LYS A 107 7.05 1.31 11.76
C LYS A 107 6.51 1.19 13.20
N MET A 108 5.86 2.21 13.71
CA MET A 108 5.27 2.20 15.06
C MET A 108 4.01 1.35 15.15
N GLU A 109 3.18 1.37 14.10
CA GLU A 109 1.84 0.78 14.12
C GLU A 109 1.76 -0.60 13.46
N THR A 110 2.86 -1.07 12.83
CA THR A 110 2.83 -2.34 12.10
C THR A 110 3.96 -3.30 12.47
N ILE A 111 3.73 -4.58 12.15
CA ILE A 111 4.77 -5.62 12.15
C ILE A 111 5.30 -5.75 10.72
N ILE A 112 6.59 -5.48 10.53
CA ILE A 112 7.21 -5.59 9.21
C ILE A 112 7.49 -7.05 8.89
N LEU A 113 6.98 -7.53 7.76
CA LEU A 113 7.25 -8.85 7.22
C LEU A 113 8.23 -8.75 6.05
N PRO A 114 9.33 -9.50 6.08
CA PRO A 114 10.23 -9.56 4.94
C PRO A 114 9.61 -10.38 3.81
N THR A 115 9.86 -9.96 2.58
CA THR A 115 9.50 -10.76 1.40
C THR A 115 10.41 -11.98 1.28
N MET A 116 9.81 -13.16 1.25
CA MET A 116 10.51 -14.44 1.16
C MET A 116 10.33 -15.05 -0.22
N LEU A 117 11.17 -14.66 -1.17
CA LEU A 117 11.18 -15.21 -2.52
C LEU A 117 12.23 -16.30 -2.67
N ASP A 118 11.83 -17.42 -3.26
CA ASP A 118 12.73 -18.46 -3.76
C ASP A 118 12.53 -18.65 -5.28
N ASN A 119 13.37 -19.48 -5.89
CA ASN A 119 13.33 -19.68 -7.34
C ASN A 119 11.97 -20.23 -7.83
N ALA A 120 11.34 -21.12 -7.07
CA ALA A 120 10.07 -21.71 -7.48
C ALA A 120 8.93 -20.67 -7.45
N LYS A 121 8.91 -19.82 -6.43
CA LYS A 121 7.95 -18.70 -6.36
C LYS A 121 8.16 -17.72 -7.49
N LEU A 122 9.42 -17.36 -7.79
CA LEU A 122 9.73 -16.45 -8.90
C LEU A 122 9.29 -17.01 -10.25
N GLU A 123 9.52 -18.31 -10.51
CA GLU A 123 9.08 -18.96 -11.75
C GLU A 123 7.56 -18.89 -11.90
N ASN A 124 6.81 -19.19 -10.84
CA ASN A 124 5.35 -19.09 -10.86
C ASN A 124 4.87 -17.65 -11.12
N MET A 125 5.45 -16.66 -10.42
CA MET A 125 5.12 -15.24 -10.64
C MET A 125 5.43 -14.78 -12.06
N PHE A 126 6.53 -15.25 -12.66
CA PHE A 126 6.84 -14.93 -14.06
C PHE A 126 5.83 -15.54 -15.04
N LEU A 127 5.30 -16.73 -14.76
CA LEU A 127 4.21 -17.30 -15.55
C LEU A 127 2.94 -16.47 -15.43
N ASP A 128 2.58 -16.04 -14.22
CA ASP A 128 1.41 -15.18 -13.98
C ASP A 128 1.56 -13.82 -14.68
N MET A 129 2.74 -13.19 -14.63
CA MET A 129 3.02 -11.94 -15.34
C MET A 129 2.87 -12.07 -16.86
N GLN A 130 3.13 -13.24 -17.46
CA GLN A 130 2.96 -13.46 -18.89
C GLN A 130 1.51 -13.34 -19.35
N THR A 131 0.56 -13.46 -18.44
CA THR A 131 -0.87 -13.22 -18.74
C THR A 131 -1.16 -11.74 -19.01
N GLY A 132 -0.27 -10.83 -18.58
CA GLY A 132 -0.42 -9.37 -18.71
C GLY A 132 -1.43 -8.74 -17.76
N ASN A 133 -1.97 -9.51 -16.81
CA ASN A 133 -3.02 -9.06 -15.90
C ASN A 133 -2.50 -8.65 -14.52
N ASN A 134 -1.27 -9.04 -14.17
CA ASN A 134 -0.75 -8.90 -12.82
C ASN A 134 0.54 -8.09 -12.77
N ASP A 135 0.64 -7.14 -11.85
CA ASP A 135 1.90 -6.47 -11.50
C ASP A 135 2.74 -7.36 -10.58
N PHE A 136 4.07 -7.29 -10.71
CA PHE A 136 4.98 -8.13 -9.94
C PHE A 136 4.89 -7.84 -8.43
N ASN A 137 4.72 -6.57 -8.04
CA ASN A 137 4.59 -6.21 -6.64
C ASN A 137 3.29 -6.75 -6.03
N ASP A 138 2.18 -6.70 -6.79
CA ASP A 138 0.89 -7.25 -6.35
C ASP A 138 0.97 -8.76 -6.13
N LEU A 139 1.65 -9.48 -7.04
CA LEU A 139 1.91 -10.93 -6.87
C LEU A 139 2.69 -11.23 -5.59
N ILE A 140 3.73 -10.45 -5.28
CA ILE A 140 4.52 -10.62 -4.06
C ILE A 140 3.66 -10.33 -2.81
N ILE A 141 2.88 -9.26 -2.83
CA ILE A 141 2.02 -8.88 -1.70
C ILE A 141 0.95 -9.96 -1.49
N ALA A 142 0.29 -10.41 -2.57
CA ALA A 142 -0.72 -11.46 -2.52
C ALA A 142 -0.14 -12.76 -1.96
N GLN A 143 1.02 -13.20 -2.46
CA GLN A 143 1.71 -14.39 -1.94
C GLN A 143 2.08 -14.26 -0.48
N THR A 144 2.57 -13.09 -0.06
CA THR A 144 2.89 -12.82 1.35
C THR A 144 1.65 -12.92 2.24
N CYS A 145 0.51 -12.40 1.77
CA CYS A 145 -0.77 -12.49 2.48
C CYS A 145 -1.24 -13.95 2.61
N LEU A 146 -1.21 -14.72 1.53
CA LEU A 146 -1.61 -16.13 1.52
C LEU A 146 -0.76 -16.98 2.49
N GLU A 147 0.56 -16.87 2.39
CA GLU A 147 1.48 -17.66 3.22
C GLU A 147 1.36 -17.37 4.72
N ASN A 148 0.93 -16.17 5.07
CA ASN A 148 0.83 -15.73 6.46
C ASN A 148 -0.60 -15.70 6.99
N ASN A 149 -1.59 -16.16 6.21
CA ASN A 149 -3.02 -16.07 6.54
C ASN A 149 -3.44 -14.65 6.94
N ILE A 150 -3.11 -13.69 6.07
CA ILE A 150 -3.35 -12.25 6.26
C ILE A 150 -4.40 -11.81 5.26
N LYS A 151 -5.42 -11.08 5.72
CA LYS A 151 -6.37 -10.38 4.85
C LYS A 151 -5.74 -9.07 4.35
N ILE A 152 -5.92 -8.78 3.07
CA ILE A 152 -5.44 -7.52 2.51
C ILE A 152 -6.48 -6.42 2.64
N VAL A 153 -6.06 -5.25 3.11
CA VAL A 153 -6.85 -4.02 3.08
C VAL A 153 -6.40 -3.23 1.87
N THR A 154 -7.22 -3.15 0.84
CA THR A 154 -6.86 -2.50 -0.42
C THR A 154 -8.02 -1.70 -1.03
N HIS A 155 -7.69 -0.72 -1.84
CA HIS A 155 -8.63 -0.02 -2.72
C HIS A 155 -8.45 -0.41 -4.18
N ASP A 156 -7.45 -1.23 -4.50
CA ASP A 156 -7.11 -1.61 -5.86
C ASP A 156 -7.99 -2.75 -6.35
N TYR A 157 -8.62 -2.54 -7.50
CA TYR A 157 -9.47 -3.53 -8.12
C TYR A 157 -8.68 -4.73 -8.67
N ASP A 158 -7.40 -4.58 -8.94
CA ASP A 158 -6.57 -5.63 -9.56
C ASP A 158 -6.44 -6.85 -8.64
N TYR A 159 -6.61 -6.67 -7.32
CA TYR A 159 -6.69 -7.80 -6.37
C TYR A 159 -7.92 -8.69 -6.53
N HIS A 160 -8.90 -8.33 -7.38
CA HIS A 160 -10.11 -9.14 -7.58
C HIS A 160 -9.82 -10.57 -8.11
N GLY A 161 -8.70 -10.74 -8.81
CA GLY A 161 -8.27 -12.01 -9.41
C GLY A 161 -7.57 -12.98 -8.47
N TYR A 162 -7.19 -12.52 -7.26
CA TYR A 162 -6.46 -13.34 -6.30
C TYR A 162 -7.40 -14.06 -5.32
N ASP A 163 -7.00 -15.25 -4.87
CA ASP A 163 -7.72 -16.02 -3.83
C ASP A 163 -7.37 -15.47 -2.43
N LEU A 164 -7.77 -14.23 -2.19
CA LEU A 164 -7.48 -13.47 -0.98
C LEU A 164 -8.76 -13.00 -0.30
N ASP A 165 -8.74 -12.98 1.03
CA ASP A 165 -9.71 -12.22 1.81
C ASP A 165 -9.39 -10.73 1.70
N ILE A 166 -10.29 -9.96 1.07
CA ILE A 166 -10.13 -8.53 0.82
C ILE A 166 -11.03 -7.73 1.74
N VAL A 167 -10.44 -6.74 2.42
CA VAL A 167 -11.13 -5.69 3.16
C VAL A 167 -11.04 -4.38 2.37
N THR A 168 -12.17 -3.79 2.01
CA THR A 168 -12.18 -2.62 1.13
C THR A 168 -13.42 -1.76 1.32
N VAL A 169 -13.31 -0.49 0.93
CA VAL A 169 -14.45 0.42 0.70
C VAL A 169 -14.69 0.67 -0.79
N ASN A 170 -13.89 0.09 -1.68
CA ASN A 170 -14.08 0.19 -3.11
C ASN A 170 -15.32 -0.59 -3.55
N GLN A 171 -16.34 0.14 -4.02
CA GLN A 171 -17.64 -0.44 -4.42
C GLN A 171 -17.48 -1.53 -5.49
N ARG A 172 -16.52 -1.40 -6.41
CA ARG A 172 -16.26 -2.40 -7.45
C ARG A 172 -15.81 -3.74 -6.89
N LEU A 173 -15.06 -3.75 -5.78
CA LEU A 173 -14.62 -4.95 -5.08
C LEU A 173 -15.72 -5.52 -4.17
N LEU A 174 -16.56 -4.67 -3.56
CA LEU A 174 -17.66 -5.10 -2.68
C LEU A 174 -18.77 -5.84 -3.44
N TYR A 175 -19.06 -5.46 -4.68
CA TYR A 175 -20.09 -6.09 -5.51
C TYR A 175 -19.53 -7.16 -6.45
N ARG A 176 -18.49 -7.83 -6.06
CA ARG A 176 -17.87 -8.93 -6.78
C ARG A 176 -18.89 -10.03 -7.05
N PRO A 177 -19.16 -10.45 -8.30
CA PRO A 177 -19.88 -11.70 -8.55
C PRO A 177 -19.02 -12.83 -7.98
N GLN A 178 -19.60 -13.63 -7.10
CA GLN A 178 -18.96 -14.89 -6.68
C GLN A 178 -18.90 -15.78 -7.92
N VAL A 179 -17.70 -16.10 -8.37
CA VAL A 179 -17.44 -17.02 -9.48
C VAL A 179 -17.53 -18.45 -8.96
#